data_7200ea957fb8bed476acb03149d220cd
#
_entry.id   7200ea957fb8bed476acb03149d220cd
#
_cell.length_a   1.000
_cell.length_b   1.000
_cell.length_c   1.000
_cell.angle_alpha   90.00
_cell.angle_beta   90.00
_cell.angle_gamma   90.00
#
_symmetry.space_group_name_H-M   'P 1'
#
loop_
_entity.id
_entity.type
_entity.pdbx_description
1 polymer ?
#
loop_
_entity_poly.entity_id
_entity_poly.type
_entity_poly.pdbx_seq_one_letter_code
_entity_poly.pdbx_strand_id
1 'polypeptide(L)'
;MEHKPQLNTTDHSNVLDVNNESPMEAGKCPFTGRMLTRGAGGGTRNHDWWPQQLKLNILRQHSALSNPMDETFNYAEEFKTLDLAAVKQDIFELMTTSQDWWPADYGHYGPLFIRMAWHSAGTYRIGDGRGGAGAGTQRFAPLNSWPDNANLDKARLLLWPIKQKYGRKLSWADLMILAGNCALESMGFKTFGFAGGREDVWEPQEDIYWGLETEWLGDKRYTGDRQLENPLAAVQMGLIYVNPEGPNANPDPLASARDIRETFARMAMNDEETVALIAGGHTFGKTHGAADPGKYVDKEPAAAGIEEQSLGWKNTFGKGHSGDTITSGLEVTWTTTPTQWSNNYFENLFGFEWELTKSPAGAHQWKPKGDAGAGTVPDAHDPAKRHQPMMLTTDLALRIDPAYEKISRRFFENPDEFADAFARAWFKLTHRDMGPKVRYLGAEVPAED
;
A
#
# COMPACT_ATOMS: atom_id res chain seq x y z
N MET A 1 44.11 13.90 -53.36
CA MET A 1 43.31 12.69 -53.70
C MET A 1 43.47 11.70 -52.54
N GLU A 2 42.56 11.78 -51.58
CA GLU A 2 42.55 10.83 -50.43
C GLU A 2 41.25 10.04 -50.51
N HIS A 3 41.39 8.74 -50.64
CA HIS A 3 40.29 7.78 -50.57
C HIS A 3 39.90 7.56 -49.11
N LYS A 4 38.65 7.92 -48.73
CA LYS A 4 38.00 7.44 -47.53
C LYS A 4 37.25 6.13 -47.83
N PRO A 5 37.33 5.10 -47.00
CA PRO A 5 36.51 3.91 -47.13
C PRO A 5 35.08 4.17 -46.64
N GLN A 6 34.11 3.77 -47.45
CA GLN A 6 32.70 3.73 -47.07
C GLN A 6 32.45 2.55 -46.13
N LEU A 7 31.88 2.82 -44.94
CA LEU A 7 31.31 1.81 -44.09
C LEU A 7 29.90 1.49 -44.59
N ASN A 8 29.68 0.26 -45.00
CA ASN A 8 28.36 -0.32 -45.21
C ASN A 8 27.67 -0.52 -43.88
N THR A 9 26.69 0.29 -43.55
CA THR A 9 25.75 0.04 -42.48
C THR A 9 24.65 -0.87 -43.02
N THR A 10 24.72 -2.16 -42.68
CA THR A 10 23.58 -3.06 -42.83
C THR A 10 22.57 -2.73 -41.74
N ASP A 11 21.44 -2.25 -42.18
CA ASP A 11 20.23 -1.96 -41.42
C ASP A 11 19.68 -3.28 -40.81
N HIS A 12 19.72 -3.39 -39.48
CA HIS A 12 19.07 -4.45 -38.72
C HIS A 12 17.92 -3.87 -37.88
N SER A 13 17.00 -3.18 -38.55
CA SER A 13 15.71 -2.84 -37.97
C SER A 13 14.71 -3.99 -38.14
N ASN A 14 14.87 -5.07 -37.40
CA ASN A 14 13.77 -6.00 -37.09
C ASN A 14 13.30 -5.76 -35.69
N VAL A 15 12.57 -4.69 -35.46
CA VAL A 15 11.68 -4.53 -34.32
C VAL A 15 10.53 -5.50 -34.53
N LEU A 16 10.48 -6.57 -33.74
CA LEU A 16 9.35 -7.48 -33.73
C LEU A 16 8.15 -6.72 -33.12
N ASP A 17 7.15 -6.51 -33.95
CA ASP A 17 5.86 -5.94 -33.59
C ASP A 17 5.14 -6.94 -32.65
N VAL A 18 5.04 -6.61 -31.36
CA VAL A 18 4.51 -7.48 -30.29
C VAL A 18 2.97 -7.48 -30.26
N ASN A 19 2.31 -6.78 -31.20
CA ASN A 19 0.86 -6.54 -31.16
C ASN A 19 0.04 -7.43 -32.12
N ASN A 20 0.52 -8.60 -32.50
CA ASN A 20 -0.28 -9.51 -33.33
C ASN A 20 -0.70 -10.76 -32.55
N GLU A 21 -1.72 -10.62 -31.70
CA GLU A 21 -2.41 -11.74 -31.06
C GLU A 21 -3.25 -12.51 -32.08
N SER A 22 -2.63 -13.48 -32.75
CA SER A 22 -3.37 -14.54 -33.44
C SER A 22 -3.73 -15.64 -32.45
N PRO A 23 -4.92 -16.26 -32.51
CA PRO A 23 -5.27 -17.40 -31.66
C PRO A 23 -4.22 -18.50 -31.77
N MET A 24 -3.77 -19.03 -30.63
CA MET A 24 -2.79 -20.12 -30.63
C MET A 24 -3.36 -21.35 -31.32
N GLU A 25 -2.82 -21.71 -32.48
CA GLU A 25 -3.10 -22.99 -33.12
C GLU A 25 -2.41 -24.12 -32.33
N ALA A 26 -3.14 -25.23 -32.11
CA ALA A 26 -2.59 -26.41 -31.42
C ALA A 26 -1.29 -26.86 -32.08
N GLY A 27 -0.19 -26.95 -31.32
CA GLY A 27 1.12 -27.42 -31.80
C GLY A 27 2.19 -26.34 -32.00
N LYS A 28 1.91 -25.07 -31.69
CA LYS A 28 2.93 -23.99 -31.69
C LYS A 28 3.47 -23.73 -30.29
N CYS A 29 4.78 -23.48 -30.20
CA CYS A 29 5.39 -23.05 -28.94
C CYS A 29 4.82 -21.68 -28.53
N PRO A 30 4.25 -21.52 -27.32
CA PRO A 30 3.64 -20.27 -26.90
C PRO A 30 4.61 -19.09 -26.81
N PHE A 31 5.93 -19.37 -26.77
CA PHE A 31 6.97 -18.35 -26.63
C PHE A 31 7.63 -17.94 -27.93
N THR A 32 7.65 -18.79 -28.96
CA THR A 32 8.40 -18.52 -30.20
C THR A 32 7.51 -18.44 -31.44
N GLY A 33 6.22 -18.78 -31.36
CA GLY A 33 5.30 -18.85 -32.49
C GLY A 33 5.65 -19.93 -33.54
N ARG A 34 6.73 -20.70 -33.33
CA ARG A 34 7.18 -21.76 -34.24
C ARG A 34 6.39 -23.05 -33.97
N MET A 35 6.00 -23.72 -35.04
CA MET A 35 5.44 -25.06 -34.94
C MET A 35 6.42 -26.00 -34.22
N LEU A 36 5.94 -26.70 -33.19
CA LEU A 36 6.66 -27.78 -32.51
C LEU A 36 6.72 -29.00 -33.45
N THR A 37 7.52 -28.92 -34.53
CA THR A 37 7.69 -30.02 -35.50
C THR A 37 8.87 -30.90 -35.13
N ARG A 38 9.45 -30.78 -33.96
CA ARG A 38 10.60 -31.60 -33.56
C ARG A 38 10.14 -32.75 -32.71
N GLY A 39 10.32 -33.95 -33.26
CA GLY A 39 10.22 -35.20 -32.49
C GLY A 39 11.19 -35.18 -31.30
N ALA A 40 11.03 -36.14 -30.39
CA ALA A 40 11.68 -36.26 -29.09
C ALA A 40 13.23 -36.18 -29.04
N GLY A 41 13.90 -35.83 -30.14
CA GLY A 41 15.36 -35.66 -30.21
C GLY A 41 15.89 -34.29 -30.58
N GLY A 42 15.03 -33.31 -30.78
CA GLY A 42 15.44 -31.95 -31.15
C GLY A 42 15.29 -30.93 -30.01
N GLY A 43 16.21 -30.95 -29.05
CA GLY A 43 16.21 -29.98 -27.95
C GLY A 43 16.24 -28.52 -28.39
N THR A 44 15.77 -27.64 -27.52
CA THR A 44 15.90 -26.19 -27.66
C THR A 44 17.36 -25.77 -27.49
N ARG A 45 17.77 -24.71 -28.17
CA ARG A 45 19.12 -24.14 -28.03
C ARG A 45 19.07 -23.04 -26.97
N ASN A 46 20.25 -22.69 -26.38
CA ASN A 46 20.32 -21.62 -25.38
C ASN A 46 19.73 -20.30 -25.85
N HIS A 47 19.86 -19.93 -27.15
CA HIS A 47 19.28 -18.70 -27.67
C HIS A 47 17.74 -18.74 -27.76
N ASP A 48 17.11 -19.90 -27.68
CA ASP A 48 15.65 -20.04 -27.62
C ASP A 48 15.12 -19.63 -26.22
N TRP A 49 15.99 -19.56 -25.24
CA TRP A 49 15.69 -19.25 -23.84
C TRP A 49 16.43 -18.03 -23.31
N TRP A 50 17.60 -17.72 -23.85
CA TRP A 50 18.47 -16.63 -23.38
C TRP A 50 18.76 -15.63 -24.51
N PRO A 51 18.87 -14.33 -24.21
CA PRO A 51 18.64 -13.66 -22.93
C PRO A 51 17.18 -13.25 -22.70
N GLN A 52 16.30 -13.44 -23.68
CA GLN A 52 15.00 -12.76 -23.74
C GLN A 52 13.83 -13.53 -23.13
N GLN A 53 13.99 -14.81 -22.85
CA GLN A 53 12.90 -15.71 -22.45
C GLN A 53 13.06 -16.33 -21.05
N LEU A 54 14.25 -16.30 -20.49
CA LEU A 54 14.53 -16.72 -19.12
C LEU A 54 15.06 -15.54 -18.32
N LYS A 55 14.34 -15.15 -17.30
CA LYS A 55 14.80 -14.17 -16.30
C LYS A 55 15.82 -14.85 -15.37
N LEU A 56 17.05 -15.05 -15.82
CA LEU A 56 18.09 -15.71 -15.01
C LEU A 56 18.61 -14.84 -13.87
N ASN A 57 18.31 -13.55 -13.86
CA ASN A 57 18.62 -12.65 -12.74
C ASN A 57 17.97 -13.11 -11.43
N ILE A 58 16.80 -13.73 -11.46
CA ILE A 58 16.15 -14.26 -10.25
C ILE A 58 16.98 -15.32 -9.53
N LEU A 59 17.86 -16.03 -10.23
CA LEU A 59 18.78 -17.00 -9.62
C LEU A 59 19.85 -16.35 -8.71
N ARG A 60 20.03 -15.04 -8.82
CA ARG A 60 20.97 -14.26 -8.01
C ARG A 60 20.24 -13.34 -7.02
N GLN A 61 18.92 -13.35 -7.02
CA GLN A 61 18.11 -12.52 -6.14
C GLN A 61 18.43 -12.86 -4.68
N HIS A 62 18.61 -11.82 -3.87
CA HIS A 62 19.00 -11.92 -2.44
C HIS A 62 20.31 -12.69 -2.21
N SER A 63 21.22 -12.63 -3.16
CA SER A 63 22.56 -13.20 -2.98
C SER A 63 23.35 -12.42 -1.92
N ALA A 64 24.40 -13.06 -1.37
CA ALA A 64 25.31 -12.37 -0.45
C ALA A 64 25.99 -11.14 -1.08
N LEU A 65 26.07 -11.08 -2.42
CA LEU A 65 26.67 -9.93 -3.14
C LEU A 65 25.78 -8.69 -3.14
N SER A 66 24.46 -8.84 -3.04
CA SER A 66 23.51 -7.72 -2.94
C SER A 66 23.27 -7.28 -1.50
N ASN A 67 23.66 -8.08 -0.51
CA ASN A 67 23.53 -7.76 0.90
C ASN A 67 24.69 -6.85 1.37
N PRO A 68 24.42 -5.60 1.82
CA PRO A 68 25.48 -4.71 2.31
C PRO A 68 25.97 -5.05 3.71
N MET A 69 25.37 -6.04 4.38
CA MET A 69 25.79 -6.51 5.69
C MET A 69 26.94 -7.52 5.56
N ASP A 70 27.77 -7.62 6.58
CA ASP A 70 28.84 -8.61 6.62
C ASP A 70 28.29 -10.05 6.81
N GLU A 71 29.12 -11.06 6.48
CA GLU A 71 28.71 -12.48 6.52
C GLU A 71 28.34 -12.97 7.94
N THR A 72 28.77 -12.26 8.97
CA THR A 72 28.47 -12.59 10.37
C THR A 72 27.26 -11.88 10.91
N PHE A 73 26.64 -11.00 10.11
CA PHE A 73 25.48 -10.25 10.51
C PHE A 73 24.28 -11.17 10.79
N ASN A 74 23.68 -10.97 11.95
CA ASN A 74 22.45 -11.65 12.36
C ASN A 74 21.49 -10.60 12.92
N TYR A 75 20.44 -10.29 12.16
CA TYR A 75 19.50 -9.25 12.53
C TYR A 75 18.81 -9.54 13.87
N ALA A 76 18.46 -10.80 14.15
CA ALA A 76 17.81 -11.15 15.40
C ALA A 76 18.71 -10.86 16.63
N GLU A 77 20.00 -11.09 16.52
CA GLU A 77 20.94 -10.76 17.60
C GLU A 77 21.18 -9.24 17.72
N GLU A 78 21.24 -8.53 16.62
CA GLU A 78 21.34 -7.06 16.63
C GLU A 78 20.09 -6.43 17.26
N PHE A 79 18.88 -6.88 16.86
CA PHE A 79 17.63 -6.38 17.40
C PHE A 79 17.50 -6.58 18.91
N LYS A 80 17.99 -7.69 19.47
CA LYS A 80 18.00 -7.94 20.92
C LYS A 80 18.83 -6.90 21.70
N THR A 81 19.75 -6.21 21.06
CA THR A 81 20.56 -5.13 21.65
C THR A 81 19.90 -3.75 21.55
N LEU A 82 18.74 -3.66 20.88
CA LEU A 82 18.02 -2.41 20.66
C LEU A 82 17.27 -1.98 21.91
N ASP A 83 17.41 -0.73 22.29
CA ASP A 83 16.50 -0.09 23.26
C ASP A 83 15.22 0.32 22.55
N LEU A 84 14.23 -0.58 22.56
CA LEU A 84 12.95 -0.36 21.88
C LEU A 84 12.20 0.83 22.48
N ALA A 85 12.31 1.08 23.79
CA ALA A 85 11.66 2.21 24.43
C ALA A 85 12.24 3.55 23.93
N ALA A 86 13.55 3.63 23.76
CA ALA A 86 14.19 4.81 23.19
C ALA A 86 13.78 5.04 21.72
N VAL A 87 13.65 3.97 20.92
CA VAL A 87 13.13 4.08 19.54
C VAL A 87 11.71 4.63 19.53
N LYS A 88 10.83 4.08 20.37
CA LYS A 88 9.43 4.55 20.48
C LYS A 88 9.38 6.02 20.89
N GLN A 89 10.23 6.45 21.83
CA GLN A 89 10.29 7.86 22.24
C GLN A 89 10.67 8.77 21.07
N ASP A 90 11.70 8.43 20.29
CA ASP A 90 12.09 9.20 19.11
C ASP A 90 10.95 9.26 18.07
N ILE A 91 10.21 8.15 17.88
CA ILE A 91 9.06 8.12 16.97
C ILE A 91 7.93 9.00 17.51
N PHE A 92 7.64 8.97 18.83
CA PHE A 92 6.63 9.85 19.43
C PHE A 92 6.98 11.34 19.28
N GLU A 93 8.24 11.71 19.44
CA GLU A 93 8.69 13.09 19.19
C GLU A 93 8.49 13.50 17.72
N LEU A 94 8.81 12.60 16.79
CA LEU A 94 8.60 12.85 15.36
C LEU A 94 7.12 13.06 15.02
N MET A 95 6.18 12.37 15.68
CA MET A 95 4.75 12.46 15.38
C MET A 95 4.21 13.89 15.36
N THR A 96 4.71 14.75 16.25
CA THR A 96 4.24 16.14 16.40
C THR A 96 5.29 17.19 15.99
N THR A 97 6.45 16.75 15.47
CA THR A 97 7.50 17.65 14.97
C THR A 97 7.34 17.88 13.47
N SER A 98 6.37 18.70 13.12
CA SER A 98 6.02 19.01 11.73
C SER A 98 7.20 19.64 10.98
N GLN A 99 7.47 19.15 9.76
CA GLN A 99 8.55 19.64 8.89
C GLN A 99 8.00 20.56 7.81
N ASP A 100 8.68 21.65 7.54
CA ASP A 100 8.22 22.65 6.54
C ASP A 100 8.12 22.10 5.13
N TRP A 101 8.97 21.12 4.78
CA TRP A 101 8.97 20.50 3.46
C TRP A 101 7.84 19.48 3.26
N TRP A 102 7.25 18.97 4.36
CA TRP A 102 6.08 18.09 4.38
C TRP A 102 5.30 18.29 5.67
N PRO A 103 4.50 19.35 5.80
CA PRO A 103 3.77 19.63 7.04
C PRO A 103 2.76 18.53 7.40
N ALA A 104 2.69 18.24 8.69
CA ALA A 104 1.78 17.24 9.24
C ALA A 104 0.33 17.69 9.18
N ASP A 105 -0.56 16.85 8.67
CA ASP A 105 -2.01 17.07 8.74
C ASP A 105 -2.45 17.13 10.21
N TYR A 106 -3.24 18.11 10.56
CA TYR A 106 -3.70 18.34 11.95
C TYR A 106 -2.56 18.44 12.96
N GLY A 107 -1.33 18.73 12.52
CA GLY A 107 -0.14 18.80 13.35
C GLY A 107 0.40 17.43 13.80
N HIS A 108 0.00 16.32 13.19
CA HIS A 108 0.36 14.97 13.62
C HIS A 108 0.60 14.02 12.46
N TYR A 109 1.79 13.41 12.37
CA TYR A 109 2.14 12.45 11.30
C TYR A 109 1.53 11.06 11.47
N GLY A 110 0.88 10.78 12.59
CA GLY A 110 0.34 9.45 12.90
C GLY A 110 -0.48 8.84 11.79
N PRO A 111 -1.47 9.53 11.20
CA PRO A 111 -2.27 8.98 10.10
C PRO A 111 -1.43 8.57 8.88
N LEU A 112 -0.39 9.35 8.54
CA LEU A 112 0.54 9.01 7.45
C LEU A 112 1.33 7.74 7.76
N PHE A 113 1.78 7.55 9.01
CA PHE A 113 2.52 6.35 9.42
C PHE A 113 1.63 5.12 9.59
N ILE A 114 0.38 5.27 10.03
CA ILE A 114 -0.62 4.18 9.98
C ILE A 114 -0.79 3.71 8.54
N ARG A 115 -1.01 4.63 7.59
CA ARG A 115 -1.13 4.30 6.18
C ARG A 115 0.12 3.60 5.65
N MET A 116 1.32 4.07 5.98
CA MET A 116 2.58 3.43 5.56
C MET A 116 2.70 2.01 6.08
N ALA A 117 2.42 1.76 7.36
CA ALA A 117 2.48 0.44 7.98
C ALA A 117 1.43 -0.50 7.37
N TRP A 118 0.20 -0.02 7.21
CA TRP A 118 -0.88 -0.76 6.56
C TRP A 118 -0.50 -1.16 5.13
N HIS A 119 0.01 -0.23 4.33
CA HIS A 119 0.41 -0.48 2.94
C HIS A 119 1.68 -1.33 2.81
N SER A 120 2.52 -1.39 3.85
CA SER A 120 3.60 -2.38 3.90
C SER A 120 3.05 -3.79 4.12
N ALA A 121 2.08 -3.95 5.02
CA ALA A 121 1.53 -5.24 5.41
C ALA A 121 0.43 -5.74 4.45
N GLY A 122 -0.34 -4.82 3.86
CA GLY A 122 -1.52 -5.11 3.05
C GLY A 122 -1.24 -5.78 1.70
N THR A 123 0.00 -5.88 1.29
CA THR A 123 0.38 -6.62 0.07
C THR A 123 0.46 -8.13 0.25
N TYR A 124 0.33 -8.64 1.48
CA TYR A 124 0.32 -10.08 1.77
C TYR A 124 -0.87 -10.77 1.12
N ARG A 125 -0.63 -11.96 0.56
CA ARG A 125 -1.65 -12.80 -0.05
C ARG A 125 -1.49 -14.27 0.31
N ILE A 126 -2.58 -14.92 0.67
CA ILE A 126 -2.59 -16.31 1.14
C ILE A 126 -2.37 -17.34 0.03
N GLY A 127 -2.63 -16.97 -1.23
CA GLY A 127 -2.54 -17.88 -2.37
C GLY A 127 -1.13 -18.42 -2.62
N ASP A 128 -0.10 -17.64 -2.31
CA ASP A 128 1.31 -18.02 -2.44
C ASP A 128 2.18 -17.58 -1.25
N GLY A 129 1.60 -16.92 -0.25
CA GLY A 129 2.32 -16.44 0.93
C GLY A 129 3.29 -15.28 0.65
N ARG A 130 3.15 -14.61 -0.51
CA ARG A 130 4.04 -13.51 -0.92
C ARG A 130 3.46 -12.15 -0.51
N GLY A 131 4.29 -11.12 -0.62
CA GLY A 131 3.95 -9.78 -0.13
C GLY A 131 4.11 -9.66 1.39
N GLY A 132 3.51 -8.62 1.97
CA GLY A 132 3.56 -8.35 3.40
C GLY A 132 4.71 -7.44 3.83
N ALA A 133 4.81 -7.24 5.16
CA ALA A 133 5.75 -6.30 5.77
C ALA A 133 7.11 -6.93 6.10
N GLY A 134 7.24 -8.25 6.00
CA GLY A 134 8.33 -9.03 6.59
C GLY A 134 9.73 -8.74 6.08
N ALA A 135 9.87 -8.01 4.97
CA ALA A 135 11.16 -7.76 4.33
C ALA A 135 11.40 -6.30 3.91
N GLY A 136 10.50 -5.38 4.27
CA GLY A 136 10.62 -3.96 3.96
C GLY A 136 10.56 -3.61 2.47
N THR A 137 9.87 -4.40 1.67
CA THR A 137 9.81 -4.31 0.21
C THR A 137 9.14 -3.07 -0.33
N GLN A 138 8.35 -2.35 0.48
CA GLN A 138 7.75 -1.06 0.09
C GLN A 138 8.80 -0.01 -0.34
N ARG A 139 10.08 -0.21 -0.02
CA ARG A 139 11.20 0.66 -0.46
C ARG A 139 11.56 0.50 -1.93
N PHE A 140 11.15 -0.60 -2.57
CA PHE A 140 11.59 -1.00 -3.89
C PHE A 140 10.44 -1.05 -4.91
N ALA A 141 10.80 -0.90 -6.18
CA ALA A 141 9.86 -1.14 -7.28
C ALA A 141 9.37 -2.61 -7.29
N PRO A 142 8.12 -2.89 -7.69
CA PRO A 142 7.13 -1.89 -8.13
C PRO A 142 6.37 -1.22 -6.98
N LEU A 143 6.46 -1.74 -5.75
CA LEU A 143 5.63 -1.34 -4.61
C LEU A 143 5.82 0.13 -4.21
N ASN A 144 7.06 0.64 -4.26
CA ASN A 144 7.33 2.06 -3.96
C ASN A 144 6.64 3.02 -4.93
N SER A 145 6.19 2.54 -6.08
CA SER A 145 5.66 3.33 -7.19
C SER A 145 4.18 3.06 -7.50
N TRP A 146 3.53 2.19 -6.74
CA TRP A 146 2.11 1.98 -6.89
C TRP A 146 1.32 3.27 -6.58
N PRO A 147 0.28 3.61 -7.35
CA PRO A 147 -0.56 4.79 -7.09
C PRO A 147 -1.10 4.83 -5.66
N ASP A 148 -1.46 3.66 -5.11
CA ASP A 148 -1.96 3.54 -3.74
C ASP A 148 -0.89 3.86 -2.67
N ASN A 149 0.39 3.85 -3.05
CA ASN A 149 1.53 4.22 -2.22
C ASN A 149 2.00 5.67 -2.44
N ALA A 150 1.21 6.49 -3.14
CA ALA A 150 1.57 7.89 -3.39
C ALA A 150 1.93 8.62 -2.08
N ASN A 151 3.05 9.35 -2.12
CA ASN A 151 3.61 10.12 -1.00
C ASN A 151 4.11 9.32 0.22
N LEU A 152 4.12 7.97 0.19
CA LEU A 152 4.74 7.17 1.25
C LEU A 152 6.28 7.19 1.21
N ASP A 153 6.89 7.64 0.11
CA ASP A 153 8.30 8.00 0.04
C ASP A 153 8.64 9.12 1.03
N LYS A 154 7.75 10.12 1.21
CA LYS A 154 7.88 11.18 2.21
C LYS A 154 7.78 10.63 3.64
N ALA A 155 6.90 9.66 3.89
CA ALA A 155 6.82 8.99 5.18
C ALA A 155 8.14 8.30 5.56
N ARG A 156 8.74 7.58 4.60
CA ARG A 156 10.06 6.96 4.82
C ARG A 156 11.17 8.00 5.00
N LEU A 157 11.12 9.12 4.28
CA LEU A 157 12.09 10.20 4.46
C LEU A 157 11.99 10.85 5.84
N LEU A 158 10.78 11.03 6.38
CA LEU A 158 10.57 11.51 7.75
C LEU A 158 11.19 10.57 8.80
N LEU A 159 11.16 9.25 8.57
CA LEU A 159 11.76 8.25 9.47
C LEU A 159 13.28 8.11 9.31
N TRP A 160 13.88 8.69 8.27
CA TRP A 160 15.29 8.51 7.97
C TRP A 160 16.24 8.89 9.12
N PRO A 161 16.05 9.99 9.85
CA PRO A 161 16.91 10.31 11.02
C PRO A 161 16.89 9.23 12.10
N ILE A 162 15.74 8.62 12.35
CA ILE A 162 15.60 7.51 13.31
C ILE A 162 16.34 6.28 12.78
N LYS A 163 16.14 5.93 11.50
CA LYS A 163 16.86 4.82 10.87
C LYS A 163 18.38 5.01 10.95
N GLN A 164 18.88 6.21 10.71
CA GLN A 164 20.31 6.53 10.84
C GLN A 164 20.81 6.36 12.28
N LYS A 165 20.04 6.83 13.27
CA LYS A 165 20.42 6.76 14.69
C LYS A 165 20.58 5.32 15.18
N TYR A 166 19.67 4.42 14.79
CA TYR A 166 19.70 3.03 15.26
C TYR A 166 20.40 2.06 14.29
N GLY A 167 20.70 2.49 13.07
CA GLY A 167 21.54 1.78 12.10
C GLY A 167 21.07 0.35 11.82
N ARG A 168 21.99 -0.59 11.98
CA ARG A 168 21.78 -2.02 11.69
C ARG A 168 20.91 -2.75 12.72
N LYS A 169 20.73 -2.19 13.91
CA LYS A 169 19.89 -2.77 14.98
C LYS A 169 18.39 -2.70 14.69
N LEU A 170 17.97 -1.81 13.79
CA LEU A 170 16.57 -1.59 13.43
C LEU A 170 16.42 -1.64 11.91
N SER A 171 15.77 -2.68 11.39
CA SER A 171 15.45 -2.80 9.98
C SER A 171 14.42 -1.75 9.55
N TRP A 172 14.37 -1.45 8.25
CA TRP A 172 13.28 -0.67 7.70
C TRP A 172 11.93 -1.38 7.85
N ALA A 173 11.92 -2.70 7.70
CA ALA A 173 10.73 -3.52 7.86
C ALA A 173 10.12 -3.34 9.25
N ASP A 174 10.94 -3.48 10.31
CA ASP A 174 10.48 -3.28 11.68
C ASP A 174 10.15 -1.82 11.98
N LEU A 175 10.94 -0.86 11.49
CA LEU A 175 10.72 0.57 11.72
C LEU A 175 9.38 1.04 11.14
N MET A 176 9.03 0.61 9.92
CA MET A 176 7.76 1.02 9.28
C MET A 176 6.54 0.50 10.06
N ILE A 177 6.60 -0.73 10.57
CA ILE A 177 5.51 -1.29 11.37
C ILE A 177 5.47 -0.67 12.77
N LEU A 178 6.62 -0.51 13.41
CA LEU A 178 6.71 0.15 14.72
C LEU A 178 6.19 1.59 14.68
N ALA A 179 6.49 2.32 13.60
CA ALA A 179 5.96 3.68 13.41
C ALA A 179 4.42 3.70 13.32
N GLY A 180 3.81 2.70 12.69
CA GLY A 180 2.35 2.53 12.68
C GLY A 180 1.77 2.26 14.07
N ASN A 181 2.42 1.41 14.87
CA ASN A 181 2.02 1.15 16.26
C ASN A 181 2.15 2.41 17.12
N CYS A 182 3.31 3.06 17.09
CA CYS A 182 3.52 4.32 17.82
C CYS A 182 2.51 5.40 17.41
N ALA A 183 2.13 5.44 16.14
CA ALA A 183 1.12 6.37 15.66
C ALA A 183 -0.24 6.13 16.33
N LEU A 184 -0.71 4.89 16.36
CA LEU A 184 -1.93 4.51 17.05
C LEU A 184 -1.88 4.86 18.54
N GLU A 185 -0.79 4.49 19.22
CA GLU A 185 -0.59 4.74 20.65
C GLU A 185 -0.54 6.24 20.98
N SER A 186 0.14 7.05 20.16
CA SER A 186 0.23 8.50 20.35
C SER A 186 -1.11 9.23 20.18
N MET A 187 -2.05 8.63 19.47
CA MET A 187 -3.41 9.12 19.27
C MET A 187 -4.43 8.48 20.22
N GLY A 188 -3.95 7.81 21.29
CA GLY A 188 -4.78 7.29 22.37
C GLY A 188 -5.35 5.89 22.16
N PHE A 189 -4.90 5.16 21.13
CA PHE A 189 -5.31 3.78 20.92
C PHE A 189 -4.32 2.81 21.57
N LYS A 190 -4.83 1.81 22.28
CA LYS A 190 -4.02 0.75 22.87
C LYS A 190 -3.83 -0.39 21.87
N THR A 191 -2.63 -0.55 21.33
CA THR A 191 -2.29 -1.66 20.44
C THR A 191 -2.25 -3.00 21.17
N PHE A 192 -2.41 -4.11 20.45
CA PHE A 192 -2.32 -5.46 21.02
C PHE A 192 -0.89 -5.85 21.39
N GLY A 193 0.10 -5.24 20.72
CA GLY A 193 1.51 -5.44 20.96
C GLY A 193 2.35 -5.18 19.70
N PHE A 194 3.64 -5.51 19.82
CA PHE A 194 4.61 -5.42 18.72
C PHE A 194 5.63 -6.55 18.83
N ALA A 195 5.95 -7.17 17.70
CA ALA A 195 7.10 -8.04 17.56
C ALA A 195 8.03 -7.51 16.48
N GLY A 196 9.31 -7.39 16.78
CA GLY A 196 10.38 -7.20 15.81
C GLY A 196 10.92 -8.52 15.28
N GLY A 197 11.92 -8.45 14.40
CA GLY A 197 12.57 -9.62 13.81
C GLY A 197 12.40 -9.71 12.30
N ARG A 198 11.89 -8.67 11.63
CA ARG A 198 11.78 -8.56 10.18
C ARG A 198 13.10 -8.10 9.62
N GLU A 199 13.83 -8.99 8.96
CA GLU A 199 15.08 -8.65 8.31
C GLU A 199 14.83 -7.97 6.96
N ASP A 200 15.59 -6.92 6.66
CA ASP A 200 15.48 -6.19 5.39
C ASP A 200 16.04 -7.02 4.22
N VAL A 201 15.33 -7.00 3.08
CA VAL A 201 15.95 -7.31 1.78
C VAL A 201 16.58 -6.04 1.20
N TRP A 202 17.54 -6.21 0.27
CA TRP A 202 18.36 -5.11 -0.24
C TRP A 202 18.19 -4.88 -1.74
N GLU A 203 17.26 -5.61 -2.35
CA GLU A 203 16.91 -5.49 -3.76
C GLU A 203 15.42 -5.81 -3.97
N PRO A 204 14.84 -5.40 -5.12
CA PRO A 204 13.47 -5.75 -5.47
C PRO A 204 13.26 -7.27 -5.55
N GLN A 205 12.06 -7.74 -5.17
CA GLN A 205 11.63 -9.13 -5.34
C GLN A 205 11.01 -9.31 -6.74
N GLU A 206 11.85 -9.50 -7.76
CA GLU A 206 11.42 -9.58 -9.15
C GLU A 206 10.66 -10.86 -9.52
N ASP A 207 10.71 -11.88 -8.65
CA ASP A 207 10.01 -13.16 -8.81
C ASP A 207 8.53 -13.11 -8.40
N ILE A 208 8.07 -12.04 -7.77
CA ILE A 208 6.67 -11.89 -7.37
C ILE A 208 5.83 -11.45 -8.56
N TYR A 209 4.82 -12.23 -8.87
CA TYR A 209 3.81 -11.87 -9.86
C TYR A 209 2.75 -10.94 -9.25
N TRP A 210 2.60 -9.74 -9.82
CA TRP A 210 1.65 -8.71 -9.36
C TRP A 210 0.48 -8.46 -10.31
N GLY A 211 0.38 -9.18 -11.42
CA GLY A 211 -0.64 -9.03 -12.43
C GLY A 211 -0.05 -8.93 -13.84
N LEU A 212 -0.92 -9.09 -14.85
CA LEU A 212 -0.56 -8.98 -16.27
C LEU A 212 -0.56 -7.54 -16.79
N GLU A 213 -1.20 -6.64 -16.06
CA GLU A 213 -1.37 -5.26 -16.48
C GLU A 213 -0.05 -4.51 -16.54
N THR A 214 0.14 -3.73 -17.58
CA THR A 214 1.30 -2.85 -17.79
C THR A 214 1.01 -1.40 -17.42
N GLU A 215 -0.24 -1.07 -17.10
CA GLU A 215 -0.71 0.25 -16.74
C GLU A 215 -1.25 0.25 -15.31
N TRP A 216 -0.98 1.33 -14.57
CA TRP A 216 -1.55 1.53 -13.25
C TRP A 216 -3.08 1.59 -13.31
N LEU A 217 -3.73 1.00 -12.31
CA LEU A 217 -5.18 0.90 -12.18
C LEU A 217 -5.85 0.11 -13.33
N GLY A 218 -5.08 -0.68 -14.05
CA GLY A 218 -5.58 -1.63 -15.04
C GLY A 218 -6.51 -2.67 -14.38
N ASP A 219 -7.50 -3.14 -15.15
CA ASP A 219 -8.59 -4.00 -14.66
C ASP A 219 -8.73 -5.27 -15.51
N LYS A 220 -7.60 -5.91 -15.85
CA LYS A 220 -7.56 -7.10 -16.70
C LYS A 220 -7.44 -8.42 -15.94
N ARG A 221 -7.42 -8.39 -14.62
CA ARG A 221 -7.20 -9.55 -13.74
C ARG A 221 -8.46 -10.33 -13.40
N TYR A 222 -9.61 -9.87 -13.86
CA TYR A 222 -10.89 -10.53 -13.68
C TYR A 222 -11.33 -11.33 -14.90
N THR A 223 -11.99 -12.46 -14.67
CA THR A 223 -12.71 -13.24 -15.70
C THR A 223 -14.15 -13.44 -15.26
N GLY A 224 -15.08 -13.54 -16.22
CA GLY A 224 -16.51 -13.73 -15.95
C GLY A 224 -17.08 -12.70 -14.97
N ASP A 225 -17.80 -13.16 -13.96
CA ASP A 225 -18.41 -12.32 -12.92
C ASP A 225 -17.40 -11.89 -11.84
N ARG A 226 -16.33 -11.19 -12.24
CA ARG A 226 -15.27 -10.69 -11.35
C ARG A 226 -14.58 -11.80 -10.56
N GLN A 227 -14.20 -12.88 -11.23
CA GLN A 227 -13.31 -13.89 -10.64
C GLN A 227 -11.86 -13.39 -10.73
N LEU A 228 -11.29 -13.08 -9.58
CA LEU A 228 -9.92 -12.59 -9.51
C LEU A 228 -8.92 -13.72 -9.76
N GLU A 229 -7.94 -13.47 -10.62
CA GLU A 229 -6.85 -14.40 -10.91
C GLU A 229 -6.05 -14.77 -9.65
N ASN A 230 -5.73 -16.04 -9.48
CA ASN A 230 -4.78 -16.46 -8.44
C ASN A 230 -3.33 -16.21 -8.92
N PRO A 231 -2.41 -15.79 -8.03
CA PRO A 231 -2.57 -15.60 -6.58
C PRO A 231 -2.92 -14.16 -6.15
N LEU A 232 -3.37 -13.29 -7.05
CA LEU A 232 -3.61 -11.88 -6.78
C LEU A 232 -4.63 -11.66 -5.66
N ALA A 233 -4.47 -10.57 -4.90
CA ALA A 233 -5.41 -10.16 -3.85
C ALA A 233 -6.12 -8.85 -4.19
N ALA A 234 -5.39 -7.82 -4.64
CA ALA A 234 -5.96 -6.53 -4.98
C ALA A 234 -6.74 -6.54 -6.29
N VAL A 235 -7.79 -5.73 -6.36
CA VAL A 235 -8.74 -5.70 -7.49
C VAL A 235 -8.21 -5.01 -8.75
N GLN A 236 -7.19 -4.18 -8.63
CA GLN A 236 -6.57 -3.45 -9.74
C GLN A 236 -5.05 -3.37 -9.57
N MET A 237 -4.33 -3.26 -10.68
CA MET A 237 -2.87 -3.06 -10.65
C MET A 237 -2.51 -1.77 -9.92
N GLY A 238 -1.63 -1.89 -8.92
CA GLY A 238 -1.13 -0.75 -8.16
C GLY A 238 -2.04 -0.29 -7.00
N LEU A 239 -3.14 -0.98 -6.74
CA LEU A 239 -3.89 -0.88 -5.49
C LEU A 239 -3.40 -1.91 -4.47
N ILE A 240 -3.55 -1.58 -3.19
CA ILE A 240 -3.31 -2.53 -2.10
C ILE A 240 -4.58 -3.37 -1.85
N TYR A 241 -5.76 -2.77 -1.99
CA TYR A 241 -7.06 -3.42 -1.70
C TYR A 241 -8.05 -3.29 -2.85
N VAL A 242 -8.97 -2.33 -2.72
CA VAL A 242 -10.11 -2.09 -3.61
C VAL A 242 -10.15 -0.63 -4.05
N ASN A 243 -10.85 -0.36 -5.13
CA ASN A 243 -11.11 1.01 -5.55
C ASN A 243 -12.07 1.70 -4.57
N PRO A 244 -11.66 2.77 -3.89
CA PRO A 244 -12.48 3.44 -2.88
C PRO A 244 -13.71 4.15 -3.46
N GLU A 245 -13.73 4.42 -4.77
CA GLU A 245 -14.88 4.95 -5.47
C GLU A 245 -15.94 3.88 -5.80
N GLY A 246 -15.61 2.60 -5.62
CA GLY A 246 -16.37 1.44 -6.04
C GLY A 246 -15.75 0.73 -7.25
N PRO A 247 -16.23 -0.47 -7.60
CA PRO A 247 -15.73 -1.25 -8.73
C PRO A 247 -15.77 -0.43 -10.04
N ASN A 248 -14.61 -0.31 -10.69
CA ASN A 248 -14.45 0.51 -11.92
C ASN A 248 -14.85 1.98 -11.72
N ALA A 249 -14.61 2.56 -10.54
CA ALA A 249 -15.05 3.90 -10.12
C ALA A 249 -16.57 4.11 -10.19
N ASN A 250 -17.37 3.04 -10.16
CA ASN A 250 -18.83 3.12 -10.04
C ASN A 250 -19.22 3.16 -8.56
N PRO A 251 -19.90 4.20 -8.07
CA PRO A 251 -20.17 4.40 -6.65
C PRO A 251 -21.35 3.52 -6.14
N ASP A 252 -21.15 2.21 -6.21
CA ASP A 252 -22.07 1.19 -5.70
C ASP A 252 -21.51 0.52 -4.44
N PRO A 253 -22.07 0.80 -3.24
CA PRO A 253 -21.59 0.23 -1.98
C PRO A 253 -21.75 -1.29 -1.87
N LEU A 254 -22.80 -1.90 -2.47
CA LEU A 254 -22.99 -3.35 -2.44
C LEU A 254 -21.99 -4.06 -3.34
N ALA A 255 -21.70 -3.51 -4.51
CA ALA A 255 -20.65 -4.01 -5.38
C ALA A 255 -19.28 -3.86 -4.72
N SER A 256 -19.03 -2.74 -4.02
CA SER A 256 -17.80 -2.54 -3.22
C SER A 256 -17.65 -3.58 -2.10
N ALA A 257 -18.74 -3.94 -1.41
CA ALA A 257 -18.70 -4.96 -0.35
C ALA A 257 -18.22 -6.32 -0.88
N ARG A 258 -18.58 -6.68 -2.11
CA ARG A 258 -18.09 -7.91 -2.76
C ARG A 258 -16.58 -7.87 -2.99
N ASP A 259 -16.08 -6.79 -3.57
CA ASP A 259 -14.64 -6.61 -3.81
C ASP A 259 -13.85 -6.58 -2.49
N ILE A 260 -14.36 -5.87 -1.47
CA ILE A 260 -13.75 -5.82 -0.14
C ILE A 260 -13.62 -7.24 0.44
N ARG A 261 -14.71 -8.01 0.44
CA ARG A 261 -14.74 -9.37 1.01
C ARG A 261 -13.77 -10.29 0.29
N GLU A 262 -13.77 -10.27 -1.05
CA GLU A 262 -12.86 -11.05 -1.87
C GLU A 262 -11.39 -10.71 -1.56
N THR A 263 -11.06 -9.42 -1.58
CA THR A 263 -9.68 -8.95 -1.37
C THR A 263 -9.19 -9.26 0.04
N PHE A 264 -9.98 -8.93 1.06
CA PHE A 264 -9.57 -9.14 2.45
C PHE A 264 -9.51 -10.63 2.81
N ALA A 265 -10.39 -11.47 2.26
CA ALA A 265 -10.29 -12.93 2.41
C ALA A 265 -8.97 -13.46 1.83
N ARG A 266 -8.55 -12.98 0.65
CA ARG A 266 -7.25 -13.31 0.05
C ARG A 266 -6.05 -12.78 0.82
N MET A 267 -6.28 -11.80 1.68
CA MET A 267 -5.31 -11.26 2.64
C MET A 267 -5.40 -11.94 4.02
N ALA A 268 -6.10 -13.05 4.15
CA ALA A 268 -6.34 -13.81 5.38
C ALA A 268 -7.19 -13.09 6.44
N MET A 269 -8.06 -12.15 6.05
CA MET A 269 -8.96 -11.42 6.94
C MET A 269 -10.40 -11.88 6.74
N ASN A 270 -11.11 -12.14 7.84
CA ASN A 270 -12.54 -12.40 7.85
C ASN A 270 -13.35 -11.09 7.87
N ASP A 271 -14.69 -11.18 7.82
CA ASP A 271 -15.56 -10.01 7.77
C ASP A 271 -15.44 -9.12 9.03
N GLU A 272 -15.26 -9.71 10.21
CA GLU A 272 -15.11 -8.96 11.46
C GLU A 272 -13.78 -8.19 11.50
N GLU A 273 -12.68 -8.87 11.18
CA GLU A 273 -11.36 -8.24 11.07
C GLU A 273 -11.35 -7.15 9.99
N THR A 274 -12.06 -7.36 8.88
CA THR A 274 -12.19 -6.39 7.79
C THR A 274 -12.91 -5.13 8.24
N VAL A 275 -14.07 -5.25 8.90
CA VAL A 275 -14.81 -4.09 9.44
C VAL A 275 -13.97 -3.37 10.49
N ALA A 276 -13.34 -4.12 11.42
CA ALA A 276 -12.51 -3.54 12.47
C ALA A 276 -11.33 -2.74 11.87
N LEU A 277 -10.64 -3.30 10.86
CA LEU A 277 -9.51 -2.65 10.20
C LEU A 277 -9.94 -1.38 9.45
N ILE A 278 -10.99 -1.44 8.64
CA ILE A 278 -11.45 -0.28 7.87
C ILE A 278 -11.90 0.84 8.82
N ALA A 279 -12.81 0.55 9.75
CA ALA A 279 -13.33 1.55 10.67
C ALA A 279 -12.25 2.10 11.62
N GLY A 280 -11.36 1.22 12.11
CA GLY A 280 -10.26 1.60 12.98
C GLY A 280 -9.24 2.49 12.27
N GLY A 281 -8.87 2.15 11.05
CA GLY A 281 -7.95 2.97 10.22
C GLY A 281 -8.57 4.31 9.83
N HIS A 282 -9.82 4.32 9.39
CA HIS A 282 -10.54 5.52 8.98
C HIS A 282 -11.01 6.40 10.15
N THR A 283 -10.81 5.98 11.40
CA THR A 283 -10.93 6.87 12.55
C THR A 283 -9.91 8.01 12.47
N PHE A 284 -8.79 7.82 11.79
CA PHE A 284 -7.66 8.75 11.78
C PHE A 284 -7.44 9.40 10.41
N GLY A 285 -7.01 10.67 10.43
CA GLY A 285 -6.50 11.39 9.30
C GLY A 285 -7.53 11.74 8.23
N LYS A 286 -7.03 11.85 7.02
CA LYS A 286 -7.80 12.20 5.82
C LYS A 286 -7.16 11.61 4.55
N THR A 287 -7.93 11.58 3.46
CA THR A 287 -7.43 11.43 2.10
C THR A 287 -7.11 12.80 1.48
N HIS A 288 -6.36 12.82 0.37
CA HIS A 288 -5.94 14.06 -0.28
C HIS A 288 -6.29 14.03 -1.77
N GLY A 289 -7.11 14.97 -2.15
CA GLY A 289 -7.63 15.14 -3.50
C GLY A 289 -7.82 16.62 -3.86
N ALA A 290 -6.84 17.45 -3.51
CA ALA A 290 -6.92 18.91 -3.71
C ALA A 290 -7.12 19.32 -5.17
N ALA A 291 -6.61 18.52 -6.13
CA ALA A 291 -6.78 18.76 -7.56
C ALA A 291 -6.55 17.46 -8.36
N ASP A 292 -6.78 17.53 -9.68
CA ASP A 292 -6.60 16.42 -10.62
C ASP A 292 -5.14 15.92 -10.64
N PRO A 293 -4.86 14.68 -10.19
CA PRO A 293 -3.50 14.13 -10.19
C PRO A 293 -2.91 14.01 -11.61
N GLY A 294 -3.72 13.72 -12.62
CA GLY A 294 -3.27 13.60 -14.02
C GLY A 294 -2.71 14.90 -14.58
N LYS A 295 -3.07 16.04 -13.98
CA LYS A 295 -2.62 17.37 -14.41
C LYS A 295 -1.44 17.89 -13.58
N TYR A 296 -1.37 17.58 -12.31
CA TYR A 296 -0.49 18.28 -11.39
C TYR A 296 0.56 17.39 -10.71
N VAL A 297 0.42 16.07 -10.78
CA VAL A 297 1.36 15.14 -10.16
C VAL A 297 2.26 14.52 -11.22
N ASP A 298 3.56 14.60 -11.00
CA ASP A 298 4.59 14.03 -11.87
C ASP A 298 4.79 12.55 -11.55
N LYS A 299 5.83 11.95 -12.14
CA LYS A 299 6.13 10.52 -12.11
C LYS A 299 6.28 9.96 -10.70
N GLU A 300 5.95 8.68 -10.59
CA GLU A 300 6.22 7.84 -9.43
C GLU A 300 7.75 7.64 -9.22
N PRO A 301 8.22 7.20 -8.04
CA PRO A 301 9.64 7.08 -7.72
C PRO A 301 10.47 6.26 -8.71
N ALA A 302 9.90 5.17 -9.27
CA ALA A 302 10.63 4.32 -10.22
C ALA A 302 10.83 4.97 -11.60
N ALA A 303 9.96 5.90 -11.97
CA ALA A 303 10.02 6.60 -13.25
C ALA A 303 10.52 8.07 -13.13
N ALA A 304 10.66 8.57 -11.90
CA ALA A 304 11.22 9.90 -11.65
C ALA A 304 12.70 9.97 -12.03
N GLY A 305 13.18 11.16 -12.42
CA GLY A 305 14.58 11.36 -12.74
C GLY A 305 15.50 11.26 -11.50
N ILE A 306 16.79 11.06 -11.76
CA ILE A 306 17.80 10.95 -10.69
C ILE A 306 17.90 12.21 -9.83
N GLU A 307 17.53 13.35 -10.37
CA GLU A 307 17.48 14.63 -9.65
C GLU A 307 16.47 14.64 -8.52
N GLU A 308 15.43 13.79 -8.57
CA GLU A 308 14.43 13.65 -7.50
C GLU A 308 14.90 12.70 -6.38
N GLN A 309 16.09 12.12 -6.49
CA GLN A 309 16.77 11.33 -5.43
C GLN A 309 15.89 10.20 -4.84
N SER A 310 15.23 9.44 -5.70
CA SER A 310 14.30 8.35 -5.36
C SER A 310 12.98 8.80 -4.72
N LEU A 311 12.68 10.07 -4.72
CA LEU A 311 11.34 10.59 -4.44
C LEU A 311 10.53 10.66 -5.75
N GLY A 312 9.22 10.59 -5.62
CA GLY A 312 8.30 10.72 -6.76
C GLY A 312 7.12 11.62 -6.44
N TRP A 313 6.14 11.61 -7.34
CA TRP A 313 4.86 12.31 -7.20
C TRP A 313 5.03 13.80 -6.87
N LYS A 314 5.98 14.46 -7.52
CA LYS A 314 6.15 15.90 -7.41
C LYS A 314 4.86 16.60 -7.80
N ASN A 315 4.33 17.37 -6.88
CA ASN A 315 3.06 18.05 -7.05
C ASN A 315 3.28 19.52 -7.35
N THR A 316 2.71 19.99 -8.46
CA THR A 316 2.81 21.39 -8.94
C THR A 316 1.56 22.21 -8.62
N PHE A 317 0.55 21.63 -7.97
CA PHE A 317 -0.64 22.35 -7.55
C PHE A 317 -0.37 23.14 -6.27
N GLY A 318 -0.61 24.46 -6.30
CA GLY A 318 -0.42 25.34 -5.17
C GLY A 318 0.99 25.24 -4.58
N LYS A 319 1.09 24.84 -3.32
CA LYS A 319 2.36 24.62 -2.61
C LYS A 319 2.93 23.22 -2.82
N GLY A 320 2.16 22.31 -3.40
CA GLY A 320 2.53 20.90 -3.57
C GLY A 320 2.39 20.01 -2.33
N HIS A 321 2.05 20.59 -1.18
CA HIS A 321 1.87 19.91 0.11
C HIS A 321 0.80 20.62 0.96
N SER A 322 0.57 20.16 2.20
CA SER A 322 -0.45 20.69 3.10
C SER A 322 -1.86 20.58 2.49
N GLY A 323 -2.65 21.66 2.51
CA GLY A 323 -3.97 21.71 1.89
C GLY A 323 -3.99 21.49 0.36
N ASP A 324 -2.83 21.57 -0.30
CA ASP A 324 -2.67 21.34 -1.73
C ASP A 324 -2.17 19.91 -2.06
N THR A 325 -2.09 19.02 -1.06
CA THR A 325 -1.62 17.63 -1.24
C THR A 325 -2.56 16.85 -2.16
N ILE A 326 -1.97 16.03 -3.03
CA ILE A 326 -2.68 15.09 -3.90
C ILE A 326 -2.11 13.68 -3.66
N THR A 327 -2.98 12.70 -3.38
CA THR A 327 -2.66 11.28 -3.31
C THR A 327 -3.64 10.45 -4.14
N SER A 328 -4.79 10.09 -3.55
CA SER A 328 -5.82 9.25 -4.19
C SER A 328 -6.82 10.01 -5.06
N GLY A 329 -6.80 11.32 -5.05
CA GLY A 329 -7.85 12.15 -5.66
C GLY A 329 -9.13 12.28 -4.85
N LEU A 330 -9.28 11.56 -3.75
CA LEU A 330 -10.38 11.69 -2.80
C LEU A 330 -10.04 12.73 -1.73
N GLU A 331 -11.04 13.46 -1.25
CA GLU A 331 -10.89 14.49 -0.22
C GLU A 331 -11.87 14.21 0.90
N VAL A 332 -11.51 13.29 1.79
CA VAL A 332 -12.36 12.72 2.83
C VAL A 332 -11.69 12.85 4.20
N THR A 333 -12.40 13.37 5.17
CA THR A 333 -12.10 13.24 6.60
C THR A 333 -13.32 12.63 7.26
N TRP A 334 -13.16 11.50 7.91
CA TRP A 334 -14.28 10.68 8.43
C TRP A 334 -14.81 11.14 9.78
N THR A 335 -13.91 11.71 10.63
CA THR A 335 -14.20 11.97 12.03
C THR A 335 -13.97 13.43 12.41
N THR A 336 -14.58 13.85 13.51
CA THR A 336 -14.39 15.18 14.09
C THR A 336 -13.08 15.30 14.88
N THR A 337 -12.44 14.15 15.16
CA THR A 337 -11.20 14.03 15.94
C THR A 337 -10.15 13.19 15.19
N PRO A 338 -9.64 13.65 14.03
CA PRO A 338 -8.84 12.84 13.13
C PRO A 338 -7.45 12.43 13.67
N THR A 339 -7.06 12.92 14.83
CA THR A 339 -5.82 12.54 15.54
C THR A 339 -6.06 11.96 16.93
N GLN A 340 -7.27 11.44 17.19
CA GLN A 340 -7.62 10.80 18.44
C GLN A 340 -8.47 9.56 18.19
N TRP A 341 -8.20 8.48 18.91
CA TRP A 341 -9.05 7.30 18.92
C TRP A 341 -10.44 7.62 19.48
N SER A 342 -11.48 7.21 18.75
CA SER A 342 -12.87 7.39 19.16
C SER A 342 -13.79 6.47 18.37
N ASN A 343 -15.06 6.35 18.78
CA ASN A 343 -16.09 5.65 18.01
C ASN A 343 -16.78 6.55 16.96
N ASN A 344 -16.23 7.75 16.71
CA ASN A 344 -16.88 8.77 15.89
C ASN A 344 -17.01 8.38 14.40
N TYR A 345 -16.21 7.42 13.93
CA TYR A 345 -16.40 6.85 12.59
C TYR A 345 -17.78 6.22 12.45
N PHE A 346 -18.19 5.34 13.39
CA PHE A 346 -19.51 4.71 13.36
C PHE A 346 -20.63 5.69 13.72
N GLU A 347 -20.41 6.62 14.64
CA GLU A 347 -21.36 7.69 14.94
C GLU A 347 -21.73 8.47 13.67
N ASN A 348 -20.76 8.84 12.87
CA ASN A 348 -20.97 9.53 11.60
C ASN A 348 -21.58 8.61 10.54
N LEU A 349 -21.05 7.37 10.39
CA LEU A 349 -21.54 6.42 9.40
C LEU A 349 -23.04 6.17 9.54
N PHE A 350 -23.53 5.98 10.78
CA PHE A 350 -24.94 5.71 11.07
C PHE A 350 -25.78 6.95 11.39
N GLY A 351 -25.14 8.03 11.84
CA GLY A 351 -25.82 9.26 12.27
C GLY A 351 -26.32 10.14 11.14
N PHE A 352 -25.77 10.01 9.93
CA PHE A 352 -26.15 10.82 8.79
C PHE A 352 -26.80 10.00 7.67
N GLU A 353 -27.68 10.66 6.90
CA GLU A 353 -28.02 10.22 5.57
C GLU A 353 -27.01 10.75 4.57
N TRP A 354 -26.58 9.91 3.63
CA TRP A 354 -25.47 10.21 2.73
C TRP A 354 -25.96 10.48 1.30
N GLU A 355 -25.36 11.46 0.65
CA GLU A 355 -25.59 11.76 -0.77
C GLU A 355 -24.25 11.80 -1.53
N LEU A 356 -24.29 11.33 -2.78
CA LEU A 356 -23.12 11.28 -3.63
C LEU A 356 -22.64 12.69 -4.00
N THR A 357 -21.32 12.89 -3.96
CA THR A 357 -20.67 14.13 -4.37
C THR A 357 -19.33 13.82 -5.05
N LYS A 358 -18.58 14.85 -5.42
CA LYS A 358 -17.26 14.73 -5.99
C LYS A 358 -16.24 15.51 -5.17
N SER A 359 -15.00 14.99 -5.13
CA SER A 359 -13.85 15.72 -4.63
C SER A 359 -13.45 16.87 -5.57
N PRO A 360 -12.57 17.77 -5.17
CA PRO A 360 -11.97 18.75 -6.06
C PRO A 360 -11.24 18.14 -7.26
N ALA A 361 -10.68 16.93 -7.10
CA ALA A 361 -10.07 16.14 -8.16
C ALA A 361 -11.08 15.44 -9.09
N GLY A 362 -12.37 15.44 -8.75
CA GLY A 362 -13.43 14.82 -9.54
C GLY A 362 -13.80 13.39 -9.14
N ALA A 363 -13.14 12.80 -8.14
CA ALA A 363 -13.43 11.46 -7.64
C ALA A 363 -14.76 11.41 -6.87
N HIS A 364 -15.45 10.26 -6.94
CA HIS A 364 -16.71 10.04 -6.25
C HIS A 364 -16.50 9.83 -4.74
N GLN A 365 -17.22 10.57 -3.93
CA GLN A 365 -17.26 10.44 -2.48
C GLN A 365 -18.63 10.83 -1.95
N TRP A 366 -18.88 10.64 -0.65
CA TRP A 366 -20.21 10.84 -0.07
C TRP A 366 -20.14 11.88 1.03
N LYS A 367 -21.13 12.78 1.05
CA LYS A 367 -21.30 13.79 2.09
C LYS A 367 -22.62 13.59 2.82
N PRO A 368 -22.77 14.09 4.05
CA PRO A 368 -24.06 14.15 4.71
C PRO A 368 -25.07 14.94 3.87
N LYS A 369 -26.31 14.47 3.82
CA LYS A 369 -27.39 15.11 3.07
C LYS A 369 -27.71 16.51 3.62
N GLY A 370 -27.76 17.48 2.74
CA GLY A 370 -27.93 18.89 3.11
C GLY A 370 -26.70 19.41 3.88
N ASP A 371 -26.94 20.20 4.92
CA ASP A 371 -25.91 20.80 5.76
C ASP A 371 -25.63 20.02 7.06
N ALA A 372 -26.08 18.76 7.13
CA ALA A 372 -25.83 17.93 8.31
C ALA A 372 -24.34 17.75 8.56
N GLY A 373 -23.89 17.89 9.81
CA GLY A 373 -22.49 17.79 10.18
C GLY A 373 -21.61 18.96 9.71
N ALA A 374 -22.15 20.03 9.13
CA ALA A 374 -21.38 21.18 8.71
C ALA A 374 -20.60 21.81 9.88
N GLY A 375 -19.34 22.16 9.65
CA GLY A 375 -18.49 22.81 10.64
C GLY A 375 -18.03 21.92 11.80
N THR A 376 -18.22 20.60 11.75
CA THR A 376 -17.82 19.70 12.83
C THR A 376 -16.40 19.16 12.69
N VAL A 377 -15.90 19.02 11.46
CA VAL A 377 -14.56 18.47 11.16
C VAL A 377 -13.54 19.60 11.04
N PRO A 378 -12.38 19.53 11.72
CA PRO A 378 -11.33 20.54 11.56
C PRO A 378 -10.70 20.49 10.17
N ASP A 379 -10.20 21.61 9.68
CA ASP A 379 -9.27 21.61 8.54
C ASP A 379 -7.88 21.14 8.98
N ALA A 380 -7.17 20.46 8.09
CA ALA A 380 -5.88 19.87 8.42
C ALA A 380 -4.76 20.92 8.64
N HIS A 381 -4.87 22.10 8.02
CA HIS A 381 -3.80 23.12 8.00
C HIS A 381 -4.27 24.54 8.30
N ASP A 382 -5.58 24.78 8.41
CA ASP A 382 -6.16 26.09 8.70
C ASP A 382 -7.11 26.01 9.90
N PRO A 383 -6.71 26.43 11.09
CA PRO A 383 -7.54 26.31 12.30
C PRO A 383 -8.84 27.14 12.24
N ALA A 384 -8.93 28.10 11.30
CA ALA A 384 -10.13 28.91 11.11
C ALA A 384 -11.19 28.22 10.23
N LYS A 385 -10.80 27.18 9.47
CA LYS A 385 -11.69 26.43 8.60
C LYS A 385 -12.21 25.17 9.25
N ARG A 386 -13.43 24.83 8.91
CA ARG A 386 -14.05 23.57 9.32
C ARG A 386 -14.89 23.01 8.16
N HIS A 387 -15.03 21.71 8.16
CA HIS A 387 -15.72 20.93 7.13
C HIS A 387 -16.85 20.08 7.73
N GLN A 388 -17.53 19.33 6.89
CA GLN A 388 -18.42 18.24 7.28
C GLN A 388 -17.67 16.90 7.14
N PRO A 389 -18.07 15.85 7.87
CA PRO A 389 -17.49 14.52 7.67
C PRO A 389 -17.86 14.01 6.27
N MET A 390 -16.99 13.18 5.71
CA MET A 390 -17.17 12.58 4.40
C MET A 390 -16.95 11.06 4.50
N MET A 391 -17.52 10.31 3.55
CA MET A 391 -17.33 8.86 3.42
C MET A 391 -16.94 8.47 2.00
N LEU A 392 -16.23 7.35 1.90
CA LEU A 392 -15.95 6.65 0.65
C LEU A 392 -17.13 5.74 0.28
N THR A 393 -17.22 5.31 -0.97
CA THR A 393 -18.18 4.26 -1.37
C THR A 393 -17.94 2.96 -0.60
N THR A 394 -16.68 2.65 -0.34
CA THR A 394 -16.25 1.49 0.47
C THR A 394 -16.63 1.60 1.95
N ASP A 395 -16.74 2.81 2.52
CA ASP A 395 -17.27 2.99 3.88
C ASP A 395 -18.76 2.69 3.95
N LEU A 396 -19.51 3.16 2.97
CA LEU A 396 -20.96 2.87 2.92
C LEU A 396 -21.25 1.38 2.74
N ALA A 397 -20.33 0.61 2.19
CA ALA A 397 -20.42 -0.85 2.15
C ALA A 397 -20.59 -1.45 3.56
N LEU A 398 -19.91 -0.88 4.57
CA LEU A 398 -20.01 -1.34 5.96
C LEU A 398 -21.37 -1.07 6.61
N ARG A 399 -22.15 -0.13 6.06
CA ARG A 399 -23.52 0.18 6.49
C ARG A 399 -24.59 -0.58 5.69
N ILE A 400 -24.32 -0.88 4.40
CA ILE A 400 -25.36 -1.31 3.45
C ILE A 400 -25.31 -2.83 3.20
N ASP A 401 -24.11 -3.46 3.21
CA ASP A 401 -24.02 -4.92 3.12
C ASP A 401 -24.54 -5.57 4.41
N PRO A 402 -25.51 -6.51 4.35
CA PRO A 402 -26.15 -7.02 5.55
C PRO A 402 -25.22 -7.74 6.53
N ALA A 403 -24.12 -8.37 6.04
CA ALA A 403 -23.15 -9.03 6.89
C ALA A 403 -22.25 -8.01 7.60
N TYR A 404 -21.75 -7.02 6.87
CA TYR A 404 -20.95 -5.95 7.42
C TYR A 404 -21.76 -5.03 8.34
N GLU A 405 -23.00 -4.69 7.98
CA GLU A 405 -23.90 -3.86 8.81
C GLU A 405 -24.08 -4.45 10.21
N LYS A 406 -24.31 -5.75 10.30
CA LYS A 406 -24.46 -6.44 11.58
C LYS A 406 -23.23 -6.29 12.47
N ILE A 407 -22.03 -6.41 11.91
CA ILE A 407 -20.76 -6.24 12.63
C ILE A 407 -20.57 -4.77 13.01
N SER A 408 -20.76 -3.87 12.05
CA SER A 408 -20.62 -2.42 12.26
C SER A 408 -21.53 -1.86 13.33
N ARG A 409 -22.80 -2.33 13.39
CA ARG A 409 -23.73 -1.93 14.46
C ARG A 409 -23.32 -2.46 15.83
N ARG A 410 -22.85 -3.71 15.89
CA ARG A 410 -22.30 -4.28 17.12
C ARG A 410 -21.12 -3.45 17.65
N PHE A 411 -20.19 -3.07 16.78
CA PHE A 411 -19.05 -2.24 17.14
C PHE A 411 -19.46 -0.80 17.50
N PHE A 412 -20.47 -0.27 16.84
CA PHE A 412 -21.04 1.03 17.20
C PHE A 412 -21.64 1.03 18.62
N GLU A 413 -22.38 -0.03 18.97
CA GLU A 413 -23.02 -0.20 20.26
C GLU A 413 -22.05 -0.61 21.39
N ASN A 414 -20.90 -1.21 21.02
CA ASN A 414 -19.89 -1.74 21.95
C ASN A 414 -18.48 -1.25 21.60
N PRO A 415 -18.12 0.01 21.92
CA PRO A 415 -16.83 0.60 21.54
C PRO A 415 -15.60 -0.15 22.07
N ASP A 416 -15.69 -0.79 23.23
CA ASP A 416 -14.59 -1.58 23.81
C ASP A 416 -14.35 -2.87 23.00
N GLU A 417 -15.42 -3.50 22.52
CA GLU A 417 -15.32 -4.66 21.63
C GLU A 417 -14.70 -4.27 20.27
N PHE A 418 -15.08 -3.10 19.75
CA PHE A 418 -14.46 -2.55 18.54
C PHE A 418 -12.96 -2.30 18.73
N ALA A 419 -12.57 -1.72 19.86
CA ALA A 419 -11.17 -1.44 20.16
C ALA A 419 -10.36 -2.74 20.27
N ASP A 420 -10.85 -3.78 20.94
CA ASP A 420 -10.17 -5.10 21.02
C ASP A 420 -10.08 -5.77 19.64
N ALA A 421 -11.17 -5.77 18.88
CA ALA A 421 -11.20 -6.35 17.53
C ALA A 421 -10.20 -5.64 16.59
N PHE A 422 -10.14 -4.31 16.64
CA PHE A 422 -9.18 -3.54 15.83
C PHE A 422 -7.73 -3.80 16.30
N ALA A 423 -7.45 -3.85 17.60
CA ALA A 423 -6.12 -4.12 18.10
C ALA A 423 -5.59 -5.49 17.65
N ARG A 424 -6.43 -6.54 17.71
CA ARG A 424 -6.08 -7.89 17.25
C ARG A 424 -5.95 -7.97 15.74
N ALA A 425 -6.88 -7.38 15.00
CA ALA A 425 -6.83 -7.36 13.55
C ALA A 425 -5.61 -6.58 13.01
N TRP A 426 -5.24 -5.46 13.65
CA TRP A 426 -4.03 -4.70 13.34
C TRP A 426 -2.77 -5.51 13.61
N PHE A 427 -2.70 -6.19 14.76
CA PHE A 427 -1.57 -7.06 15.06
C PHE A 427 -1.46 -8.20 14.04
N LYS A 428 -2.56 -8.89 13.74
CA LYS A 428 -2.59 -9.92 12.69
C LYS A 428 -2.14 -9.37 11.34
N LEU A 429 -2.69 -8.22 10.90
CA LEU A 429 -2.33 -7.58 9.64
C LEU A 429 -0.81 -7.39 9.51
N THR A 430 -0.18 -6.89 10.56
CA THR A 430 1.22 -6.47 10.54
C THR A 430 2.21 -7.58 10.89
N HIS A 431 1.76 -8.76 11.36
CA HIS A 431 2.64 -9.85 11.83
C HIS A 431 2.40 -11.21 11.16
N ARG A 432 1.29 -11.38 10.41
CA ARG A 432 0.89 -12.68 9.80
C ARG A 432 1.93 -13.29 8.85
N ASP A 433 2.82 -12.49 8.28
CA ASP A 433 3.87 -12.90 7.35
C ASP A 433 5.24 -13.13 8.02
N MET A 434 5.35 -12.96 9.33
CA MET A 434 6.60 -13.20 10.07
C MET A 434 6.88 -14.68 10.33
N GLY A 435 5.92 -15.56 10.07
CA GLY A 435 6.01 -16.98 10.39
C GLY A 435 5.72 -17.28 11.86
N PRO A 436 6.26 -18.36 12.43
CA PRO A 436 5.89 -18.81 13.77
C PRO A 436 6.36 -17.86 14.87
N LYS A 437 5.61 -17.78 15.95
CA LYS A 437 5.84 -16.90 17.13
C LYS A 437 7.27 -16.97 17.70
N VAL A 438 7.97 -18.10 17.54
CA VAL A 438 9.38 -18.24 17.96
C VAL A 438 10.32 -17.22 17.29
N ARG A 439 9.90 -16.64 16.16
CA ARG A 439 10.65 -15.57 15.46
C ARG A 439 10.36 -14.18 15.98
N TYR A 440 9.36 -14.01 16.85
CA TYR A 440 8.94 -12.72 17.36
C TYR A 440 9.91 -12.26 18.44
N LEU A 441 10.42 -11.05 18.30
CA LEU A 441 11.44 -10.47 19.20
C LEU A 441 10.89 -9.22 19.89
N GLY A 442 11.34 -9.00 21.11
CA GLY A 442 11.04 -7.81 21.91
C GLY A 442 10.13 -8.06 23.09
N ALA A 443 10.06 -7.06 23.97
CA ALA A 443 9.31 -7.15 25.22
C ALA A 443 7.79 -6.94 25.07
N GLU A 444 7.35 -6.43 23.92
CA GLU A 444 5.93 -6.14 23.65
C GLU A 444 5.25 -7.25 22.84
N VAL A 445 5.91 -8.41 22.68
CA VAL A 445 5.30 -9.59 22.04
C VAL A 445 4.13 -10.07 22.91
N PRO A 446 2.89 -10.17 22.33
CA PRO A 446 1.74 -10.65 23.10
C PRO A 446 1.97 -12.06 23.65
N ALA A 447 1.50 -12.30 24.87
CA ALA A 447 1.53 -13.64 25.47
C ALA A 447 0.53 -14.59 24.78
N GLU A 448 -0.60 -14.04 24.33
CA GLU A 448 -1.64 -14.75 23.57
C GLU A 448 -1.21 -15.01 22.14
N ASP A 449 -1.76 -16.06 21.53
CA ASP A 449 -1.56 -16.38 20.09
C ASP A 449 -2.59 -15.68 19.22
#